data_1281f1de8292c17b7b75a64fd984ecc0
#
_entry.id   1281f1de8292c17b7b75a64fd984ecc0
#
_cell.length_a   1.000
_cell.length_b   1.000
_cell.length_c   1.000
_cell.angle_alpha   90.00
_cell.angle_beta   90.00
_cell.angle_gamma   90.00
#
_symmetry.space_group_name_H-M   'P 1'
#
loop_
_entity.id
_entity.type
_entity.pdbx_description
1 polymer ?
#
loop_
_entity_poly.entity_id
_entity_poly.type
_entity_poly.pdbx_seq_one_letter_code
_entity_poly.pdbx_strand_id
1 'polypeptide(L)'
;MKTQNLLLGILATGALFTSCQKEEATTPEQTQMEETTQETKISKEDLKQIANLHFNTEDAETIDFLLPSGETKKSFLIEGDILLDEQQLESMSSASVTDKQYRTYNLVSSPRNVNVIGFTGGSGQGLTSKQRTALQRAITNYNSLNIGLNFTLTFGTNYGPYDIVVYQNSNGQAGGVAGFPSGGDPYKYVQIFSGMENYSTATNEHVITHEIGHSVGLRHTDWYSRQSCGQSGESAGSDGAVHIPGTPTGFDSNSIMLACFSSSESGNFGYYDEVALEYLY
;
A
#
# COMPACT_ATOMS: atom_id res chain seq x y z
N MET A 1 -29.63 16.06 -60.03
CA MET A 1 -29.81 17.29 -60.88
C MET A 1 -28.79 18.31 -60.44
N LYS A 2 -27.90 18.57 -61.36
CA LYS A 2 -27.37 19.87 -61.84
C LYS A 2 -26.50 20.59 -60.78
N THR A 3 -25.24 20.62 -61.00
CA THR A 3 -24.29 21.31 -61.95
C THR A 3 -23.65 22.52 -61.22
N GLN A 4 -22.29 22.47 -61.08
CA GLN A 4 -21.30 23.23 -61.90
C GLN A 4 -21.25 24.74 -61.54
N ASN A 5 -20.15 25.44 -61.42
CA ASN A 5 -18.83 25.54 -62.04
C ASN A 5 -17.98 26.49 -61.21
N LEU A 6 -16.64 26.32 -61.02
CA LEU A 6 -15.50 26.66 -61.88
C LEU A 6 -15.26 28.18 -62.10
N LEU A 7 -14.06 28.64 -61.78
CA LEU A 7 -13.16 29.56 -62.49
C LEU A 7 -12.21 30.21 -61.48
N LEU A 8 -10.95 29.94 -61.39
CA LEU A 8 -9.76 30.26 -62.20
C LEU A 8 -9.47 31.78 -62.31
N GLY A 9 -8.36 32.20 -61.83
CA GLY A 9 -7.78 33.53 -62.03
C GLY A 9 -6.30 33.56 -61.58
N ILE A 10 -5.43 33.48 -62.58
CA ILE A 10 -3.98 33.57 -62.52
C ILE A 10 -3.58 35.06 -62.76
N LEU A 11 -2.47 35.52 -62.17
CA LEU A 11 -1.36 36.36 -62.71
C LEU A 11 -0.64 37.04 -61.57
N ALA A 12 0.56 36.82 -61.23
CA ALA A 12 1.87 37.01 -61.87
C ALA A 12 2.53 38.36 -61.49
N THR A 13 3.76 38.19 -61.03
CA THR A 13 4.98 39.04 -61.19
C THR A 13 5.18 40.25 -60.32
N GLY A 14 6.38 40.32 -59.78
CA GLY A 14 7.03 41.51 -59.25
C GLY A 14 8.17 41.20 -58.27
N ALA A 15 9.34 40.78 -58.77
CA ALA A 15 10.58 40.71 -58.00
C ALA A 15 11.18 42.11 -57.86
N LEU A 16 11.60 42.50 -56.66
CA LEU A 16 12.64 43.51 -56.45
C LEU A 16 13.49 43.06 -55.29
N PHE A 17 14.76 42.80 -55.58
CA PHE A 17 15.86 42.62 -54.63
C PHE A 17 16.30 43.99 -54.05
N THR A 18 16.42 44.09 -52.75
CA THR A 18 17.38 44.99 -52.13
C THR A 18 18.02 44.34 -50.94
N SER A 19 19.30 44.49 -50.94
CA SER A 19 20.37 43.92 -50.13
C SER A 19 20.48 44.57 -48.73
N CYS A 20 21.00 43.73 -47.79
CA CYS A 20 21.81 44.08 -46.58
C CYS A 20 21.14 44.83 -45.44
N GLN A 21 21.00 44.17 -44.32
CA GLN A 21 21.94 44.34 -43.22
C GLN A 21 21.74 43.24 -42.15
N LYS A 22 22.86 42.74 -41.69
CA LYS A 22 22.97 41.68 -40.66
C LYS A 22 22.87 42.36 -39.29
N GLU A 23 21.76 42.21 -38.57
CA GLU A 23 21.72 42.42 -37.15
C GLU A 23 21.55 41.05 -36.49
N GLU A 24 22.56 40.72 -35.66
CA GLU A 24 22.53 39.55 -34.79
C GLU A 24 21.45 39.77 -33.70
N ALA A 25 20.30 39.17 -33.89
CA ALA A 25 19.34 39.01 -32.80
C ALA A 25 19.80 37.83 -31.94
N THR A 26 20.28 38.13 -30.75
CA THR A 26 20.48 37.21 -29.66
C THR A 26 19.16 36.49 -29.38
N THR A 27 19.10 35.23 -29.73
CA THR A 27 18.04 34.30 -29.32
C THR A 27 18.07 34.18 -27.81
N PRO A 28 16.94 34.37 -27.10
CA PRO A 28 16.89 34.00 -25.71
C PRO A 28 17.05 32.49 -25.63
N GLU A 29 18.06 32.06 -24.90
CA GLU A 29 18.30 30.71 -24.48
C GLU A 29 17.04 30.22 -23.75
N GLN A 30 16.23 29.43 -24.43
CA GLN A 30 15.18 28.64 -23.80
C GLN A 30 15.89 27.66 -22.86
N THR A 31 15.94 28.04 -21.59
CA THR A 31 16.19 27.11 -20.51
C THR A 31 15.06 26.09 -20.57
N GLN A 32 15.31 24.97 -21.26
CA GLN A 32 14.51 23.77 -21.06
C GLN A 32 14.69 23.42 -19.59
N MET A 33 13.67 23.72 -18.79
CA MET A 33 13.43 22.99 -17.56
C MET A 33 13.17 21.54 -18.00
N GLU A 34 14.22 20.72 -17.98
CA GLU A 34 14.08 19.30 -17.87
C GLU A 34 13.32 19.06 -16.57
N GLU A 35 12.02 18.87 -16.70
CA GLU A 35 11.20 18.22 -15.69
C GLU A 35 11.76 16.81 -15.57
N THR A 36 12.73 16.64 -14.68
CA THR A 36 13.21 15.34 -14.24
C THR A 36 12.06 14.70 -13.51
N THR A 37 11.19 14.02 -14.22
CA THR A 37 10.45 12.89 -13.70
C THR A 37 11.51 11.88 -13.28
N GLN A 38 11.97 11.99 -12.03
CA GLN A 38 12.69 10.91 -11.38
C GLN A 38 11.72 9.74 -11.35
N GLU A 39 11.87 8.82 -12.30
CA GLU A 39 11.28 7.50 -12.19
C GLU A 39 11.72 6.95 -10.84
N THR A 40 10.76 6.70 -9.97
CA THR A 40 10.92 6.16 -8.62
C THR A 40 11.21 4.66 -8.70
N LYS A 41 12.22 4.28 -9.48
CA LYS A 41 12.62 2.88 -9.61
C LYS A 41 13.44 2.47 -8.41
N ILE A 42 13.00 1.40 -7.76
CA ILE A 42 13.75 0.71 -6.70
C ILE A 42 15.10 0.27 -7.27
N SER A 43 16.17 0.38 -6.47
CA SER A 43 17.48 -0.08 -6.88
C SER A 43 17.48 -1.60 -7.16
N LYS A 44 18.36 -2.08 -8.02
CA LYS A 44 18.47 -3.52 -8.29
C LYS A 44 18.86 -4.33 -7.06
N GLU A 45 19.58 -3.72 -6.13
CA GLU A 45 19.99 -4.36 -4.88
C GLU A 45 18.79 -4.49 -3.93
N ASP A 46 18.01 -3.42 -3.76
CA ASP A 46 16.80 -3.46 -2.92
C ASP A 46 15.76 -4.43 -3.49
N LEU A 47 15.53 -4.41 -4.82
CA LEU A 47 14.65 -5.40 -5.48
C LEU A 47 15.12 -6.83 -5.21
N LYS A 48 16.43 -7.09 -5.24
CA LYS A 48 16.96 -8.40 -4.93
C LYS A 48 16.75 -8.78 -3.46
N GLN A 49 16.92 -7.83 -2.54
CA GLN A 49 16.63 -8.06 -1.11
C GLN A 49 15.15 -8.33 -0.89
N ILE A 50 14.25 -7.55 -1.51
CA ILE A 50 12.79 -7.75 -1.47
C ILE A 50 12.43 -9.14 -2.01
N ALA A 51 13.00 -9.54 -3.15
CA ALA A 51 12.80 -10.87 -3.73
C ALA A 51 13.32 -12.00 -2.82
N ASN A 52 14.48 -11.80 -2.16
CA ASN A 52 15.03 -12.78 -1.22
C ASN A 52 14.15 -12.97 0.03
N LEU A 53 13.35 -11.97 0.37
CA LEU A 53 12.33 -12.05 1.42
C LEU A 53 11.00 -12.65 0.89
N HIS A 54 11.00 -13.14 -0.35
CA HIS A 54 9.86 -13.77 -1.01
C HIS A 54 8.64 -12.87 -1.15
N PHE A 55 8.86 -11.59 -1.41
CA PHE A 55 7.82 -10.66 -1.84
C PHE A 55 7.73 -10.64 -3.37
N ASN A 56 6.52 -10.41 -3.89
CA ASN A 56 6.34 -10.12 -5.30
C ASN A 56 6.95 -8.76 -5.63
N THR A 57 7.82 -8.71 -6.63
CA THR A 57 8.53 -7.50 -7.04
C THR A 57 7.99 -6.86 -8.33
N GLU A 58 6.95 -7.44 -8.95
CA GLU A 58 6.45 -6.96 -10.24
C GLU A 58 5.88 -5.55 -10.17
N ASP A 59 5.20 -5.23 -9.05
CA ASP A 59 4.56 -3.94 -8.79
C ASP A 59 5.28 -3.15 -7.67
N ALA A 60 6.49 -3.58 -7.29
CA ALA A 60 7.25 -2.89 -6.26
C ALA A 60 7.74 -1.52 -6.73
N GLU A 61 7.47 -0.49 -5.94
CA GLU A 61 7.86 0.89 -6.23
C GLU A 61 8.34 1.65 -5.00
N THR A 62 9.11 2.72 -5.21
CA THR A 62 9.44 3.67 -4.15
C THR A 62 8.39 4.77 -4.12
N ILE A 63 7.83 5.03 -2.95
CA ILE A 63 6.81 6.07 -2.75
C ILE A 63 7.24 7.07 -1.68
N ASP A 64 6.68 8.26 -1.76
CA ASP A 64 6.69 9.24 -0.67
C ASP A 64 5.46 9.01 0.21
N PHE A 65 5.61 8.14 1.21
CA PHE A 65 4.54 7.76 2.12
C PHE A 65 4.12 8.92 3.01
N LEU A 66 2.86 9.35 2.93
CA LEU A 66 2.31 10.48 3.66
C LEU A 66 1.99 10.10 5.11
N LEU A 67 2.57 10.78 6.07
CA LEU A 67 2.31 10.61 7.50
C LEU A 67 1.10 11.43 7.99
N PRO A 68 0.53 11.12 9.18
CA PRO A 68 -0.58 11.91 9.75
C PRO A 68 -0.21 13.39 10.00
N SER A 69 1.08 13.70 10.14
CA SER A 69 1.60 15.07 10.27
C SER A 69 1.51 15.88 8.97
N GLY A 70 1.34 15.23 7.82
CA GLY A 70 1.49 15.81 6.50
C GLY A 70 2.91 15.76 5.93
N GLU A 71 3.87 15.27 6.70
CA GLU A 71 5.22 14.96 6.22
C GLU A 71 5.22 13.67 5.40
N THR A 72 6.23 13.51 4.54
CA THR A 72 6.42 12.29 3.77
C THR A 72 7.67 11.55 4.21
N LYS A 73 7.63 10.22 4.08
CA LYS A 73 8.75 9.32 4.31
C LYS A 73 8.93 8.44 3.09
N LYS A 74 10.16 8.35 2.57
CA LYS A 74 10.46 7.39 1.50
C LYS A 74 10.26 5.97 2.00
N SER A 75 9.50 5.17 1.25
CA SER A 75 9.19 3.79 1.57
C SER A 75 9.08 2.97 0.29
N PHE A 76 9.28 1.67 0.39
CA PHE A 76 8.95 0.72 -0.67
C PHE A 76 7.50 0.28 -0.49
N LEU A 77 6.70 0.41 -1.53
CA LEU A 77 5.37 -0.18 -1.63
C LEU A 77 5.50 -1.48 -2.40
N ILE A 78 5.05 -2.56 -1.81
CA ILE A 78 5.20 -3.93 -2.32
C ILE A 78 3.84 -4.62 -2.26
N GLU A 79 3.53 -5.45 -3.24
CA GLU A 79 2.27 -6.21 -3.31
C GLU A 79 1.00 -5.31 -3.25
N GLY A 80 1.16 -4.01 -3.45
CA GLY A 80 0.09 -3.01 -3.53
C GLY A 80 -0.33 -2.40 -2.18
N ASP A 81 0.04 -2.99 -1.04
CA ASP A 81 -0.39 -2.56 0.30
C ASP A 81 0.65 -2.75 1.41
N ILE A 82 1.79 -3.37 1.12
CA ILE A 82 2.85 -3.62 2.10
C ILE A 82 3.90 -2.51 2.01
N LEU A 83 4.19 -1.89 3.15
CA LEU A 83 5.22 -0.86 3.28
C LEU A 83 6.46 -1.42 3.98
N LEU A 84 7.61 -1.17 3.38
CA LEU A 84 8.91 -1.34 4.03
C LEU A 84 9.73 -0.05 3.89
N ASP A 85 10.45 0.32 4.92
CA ASP A 85 11.54 1.29 4.79
C ASP A 85 12.89 0.57 4.67
N GLU A 86 13.95 1.31 4.32
CA GLU A 86 15.30 0.77 4.17
C GLU A 86 15.77 0.01 5.43
N GLN A 87 15.50 0.56 6.62
CA GLN A 87 15.89 -0.06 7.88
C GLN A 87 15.16 -1.40 8.13
N GLN A 88 13.87 -1.45 7.79
CA GLN A 88 13.09 -2.69 7.88
C GLN A 88 13.61 -3.73 6.87
N LEU A 89 13.89 -3.32 5.63
CA LEU A 89 14.44 -4.18 4.60
C LEU A 89 15.80 -4.77 5.03
N GLU A 90 16.71 -3.96 5.55
CA GLU A 90 18.00 -4.41 6.08
C GLU A 90 17.83 -5.37 7.26
N SER A 91 16.95 -5.03 8.23
CA SER A 91 16.74 -5.86 9.42
C SER A 91 16.13 -7.22 9.09
N MET A 92 15.19 -7.26 8.15
CA MET A 92 14.58 -8.51 7.68
C MET A 92 15.55 -9.34 6.85
N SER A 93 16.39 -8.71 6.03
CA SER A 93 17.40 -9.39 5.20
C SER A 93 18.54 -9.99 6.03
N SER A 94 18.85 -9.41 7.19
CA SER A 94 19.92 -9.90 8.08
C SER A 94 19.45 -11.04 9.01
N ALA A 95 18.14 -11.27 9.16
CA ALA A 95 17.61 -12.39 9.91
C ALA A 95 17.84 -13.69 9.13
N SER A 96 18.49 -14.70 9.76
CA SER A 96 18.80 -15.97 9.08
C SER A 96 17.54 -16.71 8.67
N VAL A 97 17.44 -17.00 7.37
CA VAL A 97 16.32 -17.68 6.72
C VAL A 97 16.38 -19.18 7.07
N THR A 98 15.70 -19.63 8.11
CA THR A 98 15.66 -21.07 8.46
C THR A 98 14.29 -21.71 8.50
N ASP A 99 13.16 -20.96 8.49
CA ASP A 99 11.83 -21.58 8.60
C ASP A 99 10.76 -20.88 7.74
N LYS A 100 9.80 -21.67 7.26
CA LYS A 100 8.77 -21.34 6.26
C LYS A 100 7.44 -20.97 6.93
N GLN A 101 6.74 -19.88 6.52
CA GLN A 101 5.30 -19.61 6.80
C GLN A 101 4.76 -18.26 6.28
N TYR A 102 3.40 -18.07 6.26
CA TYR A 102 2.69 -16.83 5.84
C TYR A 102 2.69 -15.72 6.89
N ARG A 103 3.76 -15.56 7.60
CA ARG A 103 4.05 -14.45 8.52
C ARG A 103 5.44 -13.90 8.25
N THR A 104 5.72 -12.73 8.78
CA THR A 104 7.10 -12.24 8.87
C THR A 104 7.85 -12.94 10.01
N TYR A 105 9.17 -12.85 10.01
CA TYR A 105 9.99 -13.32 11.14
C TYR A 105 9.80 -12.44 12.37
N ASN A 106 9.44 -11.16 12.15
CA ASN A 106 9.19 -10.20 13.22
C ASN A 106 7.72 -10.27 13.64
N LEU A 107 7.50 -10.61 14.89
CA LEU A 107 6.20 -10.59 15.55
C LEU A 107 6.17 -9.54 16.63
N VAL A 108 4.97 -9.16 17.05
CA VAL A 108 4.76 -8.32 18.22
C VAL A 108 5.08 -9.15 19.47
N SER A 109 5.78 -8.55 20.44
CA SER A 109 6.01 -9.21 21.72
C SER A 109 4.68 -9.48 22.44
N SER A 110 4.46 -10.71 22.88
CA SER A 110 3.23 -11.15 23.55
C SER A 110 3.56 -11.76 24.91
N PRO A 111 2.75 -11.56 25.99
CA PRO A 111 1.51 -10.78 25.99
C PRO A 111 1.74 -9.25 25.97
N ARG A 112 0.82 -8.50 25.32
CA ARG A 112 0.95 -7.04 25.19
C ARG A 112 -0.40 -6.33 25.10
N ASN A 113 -0.51 -5.14 25.69
CA ASN A 113 -1.55 -4.17 25.33
C ASN A 113 -1.05 -3.31 24.16
N VAL A 114 -1.78 -3.34 23.04
CA VAL A 114 -1.52 -2.54 21.85
C VAL A 114 -2.43 -1.32 21.87
N ASN A 115 -1.85 -0.13 22.01
CA ASN A 115 -2.61 1.11 22.08
C ASN A 115 -2.82 1.66 20.66
N VAL A 116 -4.06 1.71 20.20
CA VAL A 116 -4.46 2.16 18.88
C VAL A 116 -5.11 3.53 18.96
N ILE A 117 -4.74 4.44 18.07
CA ILE A 117 -5.43 5.71 17.88
C ILE A 117 -6.00 5.81 16.46
N GLY A 118 -7.32 6.07 16.34
CA GLY A 118 -7.92 6.56 15.12
C GLY A 118 -7.69 8.06 15.01
N PHE A 119 -6.89 8.49 14.05
CA PHE A 119 -6.54 9.89 13.87
C PHE A 119 -7.74 10.71 13.38
N THR A 120 -8.00 11.85 14.03
CA THR A 120 -9.15 12.74 13.74
C THR A 120 -8.71 14.16 13.36
N GLY A 121 -7.42 14.32 13.03
CA GLY A 121 -6.88 15.64 12.63
C GLY A 121 -7.38 16.12 11.28
N GLY A 122 -7.07 17.37 10.96
CA GLY A 122 -7.45 18.01 9.70
C GLY A 122 -6.59 17.57 8.50
N SER A 123 -6.67 18.36 7.43
CA SER A 123 -5.85 18.23 6.21
C SER A 123 -6.05 16.95 5.39
N GLY A 124 -7.19 16.26 5.56
CA GLY A 124 -7.52 15.04 4.79
C GLY A 124 -6.97 13.73 5.36
N GLN A 125 -6.21 13.78 6.47
CA GLN A 125 -5.68 12.58 7.13
C GLN A 125 -6.58 12.05 8.24
N GLY A 126 -7.58 12.80 8.68
CA GLY A 126 -8.53 12.36 9.71
C GLY A 126 -9.51 11.31 9.19
N LEU A 127 -9.71 10.24 9.96
CA LEU A 127 -10.69 9.20 9.66
C LEU A 127 -12.12 9.79 9.59
N THR A 128 -12.86 9.38 8.58
CA THR A 128 -14.29 9.69 8.46
C THR A 128 -15.12 8.98 9.54
N SER A 129 -16.40 9.34 9.66
CA SER A 129 -17.31 8.65 10.61
C SER A 129 -17.48 7.18 10.26
N LYS A 130 -17.51 6.83 8.97
CA LYS A 130 -17.60 5.45 8.50
C LYS A 130 -16.34 4.65 8.88
N GLN A 131 -15.16 5.20 8.59
CA GLN A 131 -13.88 4.58 8.92
C GLN A 131 -13.68 4.43 10.44
N ARG A 132 -14.12 5.41 11.26
CA ARG A 132 -14.09 5.27 12.72
C ARG A 132 -14.98 4.14 13.23
N THR A 133 -16.17 3.99 12.66
CA THR A 133 -17.07 2.86 13.00
C THR A 133 -16.45 1.53 12.59
N ALA A 134 -15.85 1.47 11.40
CA ALA A 134 -15.15 0.29 10.91
C ALA A 134 -13.94 -0.09 11.79
N LEU A 135 -13.14 0.90 12.21
CA LEU A 135 -12.02 0.67 13.13
C LEU A 135 -12.49 0.15 14.50
N GLN A 136 -13.58 0.67 15.05
CA GLN A 136 -14.17 0.14 16.30
C GLN A 136 -14.53 -1.34 16.19
N ARG A 137 -15.10 -1.74 15.05
CA ARG A 137 -15.46 -3.14 14.78
C ARG A 137 -14.21 -4.01 14.60
N ALA A 138 -13.24 -3.56 13.82
CA ALA A 138 -11.96 -4.25 13.63
C ALA A 138 -11.27 -4.54 14.98
N ILE A 139 -11.18 -3.55 15.87
CA ILE A 139 -10.62 -3.73 17.22
C ILE A 139 -11.45 -4.71 18.05
N THR A 140 -12.78 -4.67 17.91
CA THR A 140 -13.66 -5.65 18.59
C THR A 140 -13.39 -7.07 18.11
N ASN A 141 -13.17 -7.27 16.80
CA ASN A 141 -12.84 -8.58 16.23
C ASN A 141 -11.53 -9.13 16.79
N TYR A 142 -10.45 -8.33 16.81
CA TYR A 142 -9.19 -8.73 17.42
C TYR A 142 -9.34 -9.10 18.91
N ASN A 143 -10.07 -8.29 19.68
CA ASN A 143 -10.28 -8.52 21.11
C ASN A 143 -11.27 -9.66 21.41
N SER A 144 -11.98 -10.19 20.42
CA SER A 144 -12.83 -11.38 20.59
C SER A 144 -12.03 -12.69 20.57
N LEU A 145 -10.79 -12.66 20.07
CA LEU A 145 -9.90 -13.81 20.02
C LEU A 145 -9.21 -14.06 21.36
N ASN A 146 -8.90 -15.31 21.64
CA ASN A 146 -8.15 -15.69 22.85
C ASN A 146 -6.64 -15.64 22.59
N ILE A 147 -6.12 -14.45 22.36
CA ILE A 147 -4.71 -14.19 22.03
C ILE A 147 -4.04 -13.32 23.09
N GLY A 148 -2.71 -13.34 23.13
CA GLY A 148 -1.93 -12.51 24.07
C GLY A 148 -1.84 -11.02 23.71
N LEU A 149 -2.48 -10.59 22.62
CA LEU A 149 -2.58 -9.16 22.25
C LEU A 149 -3.95 -8.61 22.67
N ASN A 150 -3.96 -7.51 23.42
CA ASN A 150 -5.17 -6.80 23.79
C ASN A 150 -5.12 -5.38 23.24
N PHE A 151 -6.08 -5.02 22.39
CA PHE A 151 -6.11 -3.73 21.70
C PHE A 151 -6.99 -2.73 22.44
N THR A 152 -6.44 -1.55 22.73
CA THR A 152 -7.21 -0.41 23.27
C THR A 152 -7.35 0.65 22.20
N LEU A 153 -8.55 1.23 22.05
CA LEU A 153 -8.83 2.21 21.00
C LEU A 153 -9.19 3.58 21.58
N THR A 154 -8.56 4.62 21.03
CA THR A 154 -8.86 6.02 21.30
C THR A 154 -8.97 6.78 19.97
N PHE A 155 -9.67 7.92 19.96
CA PHE A 155 -9.71 8.84 18.82
C PHE A 155 -9.12 10.19 19.23
N GLY A 156 -8.29 10.76 18.38
CA GLY A 156 -7.63 12.04 18.68
C GLY A 156 -6.59 12.44 17.64
N THR A 157 -5.83 13.47 17.97
CA THR A 157 -4.80 14.04 17.09
C THR A 157 -3.37 13.80 17.55
N ASN A 158 -3.17 13.54 18.84
CA ASN A 158 -1.85 13.26 19.40
C ASN A 158 -1.54 11.76 19.30
N TYR A 159 -1.01 11.33 18.15
CA TYR A 159 -0.71 9.93 17.85
C TYR A 159 0.70 9.48 18.29
N GLY A 160 1.54 10.41 18.75
CA GLY A 160 2.92 10.10 19.14
C GLY A 160 3.05 8.92 20.13
N PRO A 161 2.29 8.89 21.24
CA PRO A 161 2.41 7.88 22.28
C PRO A 161 1.80 6.50 21.95
N TYR A 162 1.10 6.36 20.82
CA TYR A 162 0.36 5.15 20.48
C TYR A 162 1.20 4.17 19.67
N ASP A 163 0.93 2.88 19.84
CA ASP A 163 1.61 1.80 19.13
C ASP A 163 1.18 1.79 17.65
N ILE A 164 -0.12 1.93 17.38
CA ILE A 164 -0.68 1.99 16.01
C ILE A 164 -1.49 3.28 15.86
N VAL A 165 -1.30 3.96 14.74
CA VAL A 165 -2.15 5.07 14.30
C VAL A 165 -2.85 4.69 13.00
N VAL A 166 -4.19 4.68 13.03
CA VAL A 166 -5.02 4.47 11.84
C VAL A 166 -5.51 5.82 11.34
N TYR A 167 -5.24 6.13 10.08
CA TYR A 167 -5.54 7.44 9.50
C TYR A 167 -5.87 7.34 8.01
N GLN A 168 -6.40 8.42 7.42
CA GLN A 168 -6.79 8.45 6.01
C GLN A 168 -5.70 9.06 5.13
N ASN A 169 -5.63 8.62 3.88
CA ASN A 169 -4.97 9.32 2.78
C ASN A 169 -6.00 9.71 1.72
N SER A 170 -6.05 10.99 1.37
CA SER A 170 -7.03 11.56 0.42
C SER A 170 -6.66 11.33 -1.06
N ASN A 171 -5.98 10.23 -1.40
CA ASN A 171 -5.54 9.91 -2.77
C ASN A 171 -6.67 9.43 -3.70
N GLY A 172 -7.88 9.18 -3.19
CA GLY A 172 -9.04 8.73 -3.97
C GLY A 172 -9.04 7.24 -4.33
N GLN A 173 -7.98 6.51 -4.06
CA GLN A 173 -7.90 5.07 -4.29
C GLN A 173 -8.74 4.29 -3.27
N ALA A 174 -9.01 3.01 -3.52
CA ALA A 174 -9.58 2.08 -2.58
C ALA A 174 -8.47 1.20 -1.99
N GLY A 175 -8.65 0.74 -0.74
CA GLY A 175 -7.69 -0.08 -0.02
C GLY A 175 -7.02 0.65 1.14
N GLY A 176 -5.91 0.11 1.58
CA GLY A 176 -5.05 0.66 2.62
C GLY A 176 -3.59 0.28 2.38
N VAL A 177 -2.74 0.63 3.32
CA VAL A 177 -1.35 0.16 3.39
C VAL A 177 -0.87 0.10 4.84
N ALA A 178 -0.07 -0.91 5.15
CA ALA A 178 0.66 -1.02 6.40
C ALA A 178 2.01 -1.73 6.19
N GLY A 179 2.87 -1.70 7.21
CA GLY A 179 4.11 -2.46 7.24
C GLY A 179 4.08 -3.56 8.28
N PHE A 180 5.25 -4.11 8.61
CA PHE A 180 5.40 -5.22 9.52
C PHE A 180 6.03 -4.83 10.86
N PRO A 181 5.83 -5.64 11.91
CA PRO A 181 6.46 -5.44 13.22
C PRO A 181 7.97 -5.33 13.13
N SER A 182 8.56 -4.60 14.06
CA SER A 182 10.01 -4.50 14.21
C SER A 182 10.39 -4.40 15.68
N GLY A 183 11.40 -5.15 16.10
CA GLY A 183 11.89 -5.11 17.49
C GLY A 183 10.86 -5.55 18.57
N GLY A 184 9.81 -6.27 18.16
CA GLY A 184 8.71 -6.66 19.05
C GLY A 184 7.59 -5.64 19.17
N ASP A 185 7.68 -4.51 18.46
CA ASP A 185 6.64 -3.50 18.35
C ASP A 185 5.83 -3.70 17.07
N PRO A 186 4.49 -3.45 17.08
CA PRO A 186 3.69 -3.46 15.86
C PRO A 186 4.12 -2.33 14.91
N TYR A 187 3.83 -2.49 13.62
CA TYR A 187 4.04 -1.38 12.69
C TYR A 187 3.11 -0.21 13.04
N LYS A 188 3.69 0.98 13.08
CA LYS A 188 2.98 2.15 13.63
C LYS A 188 1.87 2.70 12.74
N TYR A 189 2.03 2.66 11.42
CA TYR A 189 1.19 3.43 10.51
C TYR A 189 0.26 2.53 9.69
N VAL A 190 -1.03 2.66 9.93
CA VAL A 190 -2.08 2.02 9.12
C VAL A 190 -2.82 3.13 8.38
N GLN A 191 -2.64 3.19 7.07
CA GLN A 191 -3.24 4.21 6.23
C GLN A 191 -4.39 3.63 5.41
N ILE A 192 -5.55 4.26 5.45
CA ILE A 192 -6.76 3.87 4.71
C ILE A 192 -7.02 4.91 3.63
N PHE A 193 -7.24 4.49 2.41
CA PHE A 193 -7.44 5.39 1.29
C PHE A 193 -8.86 5.95 1.26
N SER A 194 -9.00 7.20 0.81
CA SER A 194 -10.27 7.92 0.82
C SER A 194 -11.34 7.33 -0.12
N GLY A 195 -10.93 6.59 -1.16
CA GLY A 195 -11.85 5.87 -2.04
C GLY A 195 -12.68 4.80 -1.31
N MET A 196 -12.24 4.36 -0.12
CA MET A 196 -13.01 3.46 0.74
C MET A 196 -14.35 4.06 1.20
N GLU A 197 -14.56 5.37 1.08
CA GLU A 197 -15.86 6.00 1.31
C GLU A 197 -16.96 5.52 0.34
N ASN A 198 -16.59 4.98 -0.81
CA ASN A 198 -17.53 4.41 -1.78
C ASN A 198 -17.98 2.98 -1.39
N TYR A 199 -17.37 2.38 -0.38
CA TYR A 199 -17.64 1.01 0.08
C TYR A 199 -18.46 1.00 1.37
N SER A 200 -19.02 -0.15 1.70
CA SER A 200 -19.78 -0.36 2.93
C SER A 200 -18.89 -0.19 4.18
N THR A 201 -19.50 -0.02 5.35
CA THR A 201 -18.75 -0.04 6.62
C THR A 201 -18.09 -1.39 6.85
N ALA A 202 -18.72 -2.51 6.44
CA ALA A 202 -18.14 -3.84 6.56
C ALA A 202 -16.90 -4.02 5.68
N THR A 203 -16.91 -3.50 4.44
CA THR A 203 -15.72 -3.53 3.59
C THR A 203 -14.60 -2.63 4.12
N ASN A 204 -14.93 -1.47 4.72
CA ASN A 204 -13.93 -0.64 5.42
C ASN A 204 -13.36 -1.37 6.65
N GLU A 205 -14.20 -2.09 7.40
CA GLU A 205 -13.78 -2.94 8.52
C GLU A 205 -12.83 -4.04 8.05
N HIS A 206 -13.14 -4.70 6.92
CA HIS A 206 -12.27 -5.69 6.29
C HIS A 206 -10.88 -5.12 6.01
N VAL A 207 -10.79 -4.02 5.27
CA VAL A 207 -9.50 -3.39 4.94
C VAL A 207 -8.74 -2.97 6.21
N ILE A 208 -9.40 -2.35 7.19
CA ILE A 208 -8.74 -1.95 8.44
C ILE A 208 -8.23 -3.17 9.23
N THR A 209 -9.02 -4.26 9.28
CA THR A 209 -8.61 -5.51 9.95
C THR A 209 -7.41 -6.14 9.23
N HIS A 210 -7.41 -6.14 7.90
CA HIS A 210 -6.31 -6.59 7.05
C HIS A 210 -5.02 -5.81 7.32
N GLU A 211 -5.06 -4.48 7.27
CA GLU A 211 -3.88 -3.63 7.50
C GLU A 211 -3.33 -3.75 8.93
N ILE A 212 -4.20 -3.90 9.94
CA ILE A 212 -3.75 -4.22 11.29
C ILE A 212 -3.11 -5.61 11.32
N GLY A 213 -3.58 -6.57 10.53
CA GLY A 213 -2.98 -7.88 10.34
C GLY A 213 -1.51 -7.79 9.91
N HIS A 214 -1.21 -6.96 8.91
CA HIS A 214 0.17 -6.66 8.55
C HIS A 214 0.96 -6.02 9.70
N SER A 215 0.38 -5.04 10.38
CA SER A 215 1.01 -4.37 11.52
C SER A 215 1.39 -5.32 12.65
N VAL A 216 0.72 -6.47 12.78
CA VAL A 216 1.05 -7.52 13.76
C VAL A 216 1.76 -8.73 13.15
N GLY A 217 2.13 -8.72 11.86
CA GLY A 217 3.05 -9.67 11.26
C GLY A 217 2.45 -10.71 10.31
N LEU A 218 1.13 -10.63 10.03
CA LEU A 218 0.51 -11.48 9.00
C LEU A 218 0.89 -11.01 7.60
N ARG A 219 1.09 -11.96 6.68
CA ARG A 219 1.29 -11.71 5.24
C ARG A 219 0.05 -12.16 4.46
N HIS A 220 0.00 -11.79 3.17
CA HIS A 220 -1.06 -12.31 2.30
C HIS A 220 -1.07 -13.83 2.29
N THR A 221 -2.25 -14.41 2.43
CA THR A 221 -2.40 -15.88 2.38
C THR A 221 -2.25 -16.43 0.96
N ASP A 222 -2.49 -15.62 -0.05
CA ASP A 222 -2.30 -15.93 -1.45
C ASP A 222 -1.12 -15.17 -2.11
N TRP A 223 -0.09 -14.78 -1.32
CA TRP A 223 1.08 -14.02 -1.76
C TRP A 223 1.75 -14.60 -3.01
N TYR A 224 1.78 -15.93 -3.16
CA TYR A 224 2.41 -16.65 -4.25
C TYR A 224 1.52 -16.77 -5.50
N SER A 225 0.20 -16.78 -5.35
CA SER A 225 -0.74 -17.01 -6.44
C SER A 225 -1.49 -15.75 -6.87
N ARG A 226 -1.70 -14.81 -5.93
CA ARG A 226 -2.57 -13.64 -6.10
C ARG A 226 -3.92 -13.99 -6.75
N GLN A 227 -4.44 -15.16 -6.37
CA GLN A 227 -5.67 -15.69 -6.92
C GLN A 227 -6.87 -14.81 -6.59
N SER A 228 -6.86 -14.14 -5.43
CA SER A 228 -7.86 -13.14 -5.07
C SER A 228 -7.91 -11.97 -6.04
N CYS A 229 -6.78 -11.65 -6.68
CA CYS A 229 -6.64 -10.59 -7.69
C CYS A 229 -6.93 -11.09 -9.13
N GLY A 230 -7.45 -12.31 -9.28
CA GLY A 230 -7.74 -12.93 -10.58
C GLY A 230 -6.50 -13.41 -11.33
N GLN A 231 -5.37 -13.53 -10.66
CA GLN A 231 -4.14 -14.10 -11.23
C GLN A 231 -4.12 -15.61 -11.04
N SER A 232 -3.40 -16.31 -11.90
CA SER A 232 -3.08 -17.73 -11.76
C SER A 232 -1.59 -17.82 -11.49
N GLY A 233 -1.23 -17.87 -10.21
CA GLY A 233 0.15 -17.96 -9.78
C GLY A 233 0.67 -19.40 -9.77
N GLU A 234 1.95 -19.54 -9.55
CA GLU A 234 2.62 -20.82 -9.31
C GLU A 234 2.31 -21.33 -7.90
N SER A 235 2.63 -22.58 -7.62
CA SER A 235 2.59 -23.14 -6.28
C SER A 235 3.57 -22.38 -5.38
N ALA A 236 3.22 -22.18 -4.10
CA ALA A 236 4.10 -21.58 -3.08
C ALA A 236 5.50 -22.26 -3.00
N GLY A 237 5.65 -23.45 -3.58
CA GLY A 237 6.90 -24.18 -3.57
C GLY A 237 7.35 -24.56 -2.15
N SER A 238 8.66 -24.88 -2.03
CA SER A 238 9.31 -25.12 -0.74
C SER A 238 9.90 -23.83 -0.13
N ASP A 239 9.97 -22.77 -0.92
CA ASP A 239 10.63 -21.50 -0.58
C ASP A 239 9.60 -20.39 -0.50
N GLY A 240 9.48 -19.69 0.59
CA GLY A 240 8.47 -18.63 0.73
C GLY A 240 8.21 -18.24 2.17
N ALA A 241 7.12 -17.51 2.36
CA ALA A 241 6.69 -17.11 3.69
C ALA A 241 6.41 -18.30 4.60
N VAL A 242 6.52 -18.10 5.92
CA VAL A 242 6.44 -19.15 6.94
C VAL A 242 5.01 -19.65 7.11
N HIS A 243 4.68 -20.94 6.80
CA HIS A 243 3.34 -21.53 6.99
C HIS A 243 2.98 -21.67 8.47
N ILE A 244 1.84 -21.11 8.89
CA ILE A 244 1.35 -21.23 10.27
C ILE A 244 0.72 -22.62 10.48
N PRO A 245 1.21 -23.45 11.42
CA PRO A 245 0.63 -24.76 11.68
C PRO A 245 -0.88 -24.67 11.96
N GLY A 246 -1.63 -25.55 11.31
CA GLY A 246 -3.09 -25.59 11.44
C GLY A 246 -3.84 -24.78 10.37
N THR A 247 -3.14 -23.99 9.55
CA THR A 247 -3.75 -23.27 8.42
C THR A 247 -3.53 -24.00 7.09
N PRO A 248 -4.32 -23.73 6.04
CA PRO A 248 -4.08 -24.30 4.70
C PRO A 248 -2.76 -23.84 4.10
N THR A 249 -2.15 -24.67 3.27
CA THR A 249 -1.01 -24.29 2.41
C THR A 249 -1.46 -23.76 1.03
N GLY A 250 -2.77 -23.82 0.74
CA GLY A 250 -3.39 -23.34 -0.48
C GLY A 250 -4.25 -22.10 -0.26
N PHE A 251 -4.84 -21.62 -1.34
CA PHE A 251 -5.75 -20.49 -1.33
C PHE A 251 -6.96 -20.73 -0.41
N ASP A 252 -7.19 -19.82 0.51
CA ASP A 252 -8.38 -19.74 1.35
C ASP A 252 -9.20 -18.50 0.98
N SER A 253 -10.33 -18.71 0.30
CA SER A 253 -11.22 -17.62 -0.14
C SER A 253 -11.89 -16.84 1.01
N ASN A 254 -11.79 -17.32 2.25
CA ASN A 254 -12.39 -16.69 3.41
C ASN A 254 -11.36 -15.93 4.28
N SER A 255 -10.08 -15.95 3.90
CA SER A 255 -9.05 -15.25 4.66
C SER A 255 -9.20 -13.74 4.52
N ILE A 256 -9.10 -13.05 5.66
CA ILE A 256 -9.04 -11.58 5.68
C ILE A 256 -7.73 -11.05 5.09
N MET A 257 -6.70 -11.91 5.03
CA MET A 257 -5.36 -11.56 4.52
C MET A 257 -5.19 -11.93 3.04
N LEU A 258 -6.25 -11.90 2.23
CA LEU A 258 -6.13 -12.01 0.77
C LEU A 258 -5.57 -10.71 0.18
N ALA A 259 -4.68 -10.80 -0.81
CA ALA A 259 -4.05 -9.66 -1.46
C ALA A 259 -5.04 -8.69 -2.14
N CYS A 260 -6.20 -9.18 -2.57
CA CYS A 260 -7.26 -8.34 -3.12
C CYS A 260 -8.61 -8.66 -2.45
N PHE A 261 -9.38 -7.61 -2.19
CA PHE A 261 -10.70 -7.71 -1.60
C PHE A 261 -11.82 -7.40 -2.60
N SER A 262 -13.04 -7.89 -2.32
CA SER A 262 -14.23 -7.55 -3.08
C SER A 262 -15.07 -6.47 -2.40
N SER A 263 -16.00 -5.87 -3.13
CA SER A 263 -16.90 -4.85 -2.57
C SER A 263 -17.90 -5.38 -1.54
N SER A 264 -17.99 -6.69 -1.38
CA SER A 264 -18.97 -7.36 -0.51
C SER A 264 -18.33 -8.08 0.68
N GLU A 265 -17.05 -7.83 0.96
CA GLU A 265 -16.35 -8.46 2.09
C GLU A 265 -16.99 -8.12 3.43
N SER A 266 -16.95 -9.09 4.34
CA SER A 266 -17.21 -8.88 5.77
C SER A 266 -15.90 -8.50 6.46
N GLY A 267 -15.97 -7.76 7.57
CA GLY A 267 -14.80 -7.44 8.36
C GLY A 267 -14.38 -8.53 9.36
N ASN A 268 -15.06 -9.67 9.37
CA ASN A 268 -14.80 -10.75 10.31
C ASN A 268 -13.65 -11.63 9.84
N PHE A 269 -12.89 -12.18 10.78
CA PHE A 269 -11.89 -13.20 10.49
C PHE A 269 -12.52 -14.47 9.89
N GLY A 270 -11.83 -15.09 8.95
CA GLY A 270 -12.08 -16.48 8.58
C GLY A 270 -11.53 -17.42 9.65
N TYR A 271 -12.02 -18.65 9.67
CA TYR A 271 -11.59 -19.65 10.65
C TYR A 271 -10.06 -19.82 10.72
N TYR A 272 -9.37 -19.82 9.60
CA TYR A 272 -7.93 -20.00 9.58
C TYR A 272 -7.15 -18.71 9.93
N ASP A 273 -7.74 -17.54 9.79
CA ASP A 273 -7.16 -16.30 10.31
C ASP A 273 -7.15 -16.34 11.86
N GLU A 274 -8.25 -16.83 12.48
CA GLU A 274 -8.31 -17.02 13.94
C GLU A 274 -7.26 -18.04 14.40
N VAL A 275 -7.17 -19.22 13.74
CA VAL A 275 -6.14 -20.24 14.02
C VAL A 275 -4.74 -19.64 13.90
N ALA A 276 -4.50 -18.82 12.89
CA ALA A 276 -3.20 -18.16 12.70
C ALA A 276 -2.86 -17.22 13.85
N LEU A 277 -3.78 -16.33 14.23
CA LEU A 277 -3.58 -15.36 15.31
C LEU A 277 -3.43 -16.04 16.68
N GLU A 278 -4.22 -17.09 16.96
CA GLU A 278 -4.11 -17.88 18.21
C GLU A 278 -2.81 -18.69 18.30
N TYR A 279 -2.26 -19.09 17.13
CA TYR A 279 -0.95 -19.75 17.10
C TYR A 279 0.21 -18.78 17.36
N LEU A 280 0.08 -17.55 16.85
CA LEU A 280 1.16 -16.55 16.91
C LEU A 280 1.21 -15.80 18.24
N TYR A 281 0.07 -15.66 18.90
CA TYR A 281 -0.11 -14.80 20.07
C TYR A 281 -0.88 -15.49 21.20
#